data_786fd875bc141c5ed5ba872834aba96b
#
_entry.id   786fd875bc141c5ed5ba872834aba96b
#
_cell.length_a   1.000
_cell.length_b   1.000
_cell.length_c   1.000
_cell.angle_alpha   90.00
_cell.angle_beta   90.00
_cell.angle_gamma   90.00
#
_symmetry.space_group_name_H-M   'P 1'
#
loop_
_entity.id
_entity.type
_entity.pdbx_description
1 polymer ?
#
loop_
_entity_poly.entity_id
_entity_poly.type
_entity_poly.pdbx_seq_one_letter_code
_entity_poly.pdbx_strand_id
1 'polypeptide(L)'
;MTEPAAAPSSAHDRTVVVAGAGGAAGREVCAALTAAGAYVVAVSSRPDTIEEIAAAETHALDLADADAVTEWAAALRARRPSIDGLIHLVGGWRPGSSDEDWEWLEKRVLSTLRVSSRELRDDLNASSAGRLAIVSSASVAAPRWGIVNYVTLKTAAETWVQALANGWRVKGTPTAAVTFVVGSLEGEGVIDALAQSVAALWDLPHEKLNGVVATLGDDSPVE
;
A
#
# COMPACT_ATOMS: atom_id res chain seq x y z
N MET A 1 -0.34 -1.09 41.25
CA MET A 1 0.42 -0.29 40.28
C MET A 1 -0.28 -0.51 38.94
N THR A 2 -1.05 0.47 38.49
CA THR A 2 -1.72 0.42 37.19
C THR A 2 -0.68 0.82 36.16
N GLU A 3 -0.40 -0.08 35.22
CA GLU A 3 0.48 0.20 34.09
C GLU A 3 -0.09 1.42 33.34
N PRO A 4 0.70 2.43 32.99
CA PRO A 4 0.19 3.56 32.24
C PRO A 4 -0.31 3.03 30.89
N ALA A 5 -1.56 3.36 30.52
CA ALA A 5 -2.11 3.05 29.22
C ALA A 5 -1.15 3.60 28.15
N ALA A 6 -0.76 2.75 27.19
CA ALA A 6 0.05 3.17 26.06
C ALA A 6 -0.63 4.38 25.39
N ALA A 7 0.17 5.40 25.02
CA ALA A 7 -0.37 6.51 24.25
C ALA A 7 -1.03 5.96 22.96
N PRO A 8 -2.20 6.50 22.57
CA PRO A 8 -2.84 6.03 21.33
C PRO A 8 -1.88 6.19 20.15
N SER A 9 -1.85 5.17 19.28
CA SER A 9 -1.09 5.25 18.02
C SER A 9 -1.54 6.48 17.22
N SER A 10 -0.62 7.14 16.52
CA SER A 10 -0.97 8.28 15.67
C SER A 10 -1.79 7.88 14.41
N ALA A 11 -1.96 6.57 14.17
CA ALA A 11 -2.93 6.03 13.22
C ALA A 11 -4.38 6.07 13.73
N HIS A 12 -4.59 6.34 15.03
CA HIS A 12 -5.93 6.41 15.63
C HIS A 12 -6.81 7.44 14.91
N ASP A 13 -8.06 7.05 14.60
CA ASP A 13 -9.07 7.82 13.87
C ASP A 13 -8.72 8.16 12.40
N ARG A 14 -7.59 7.68 11.87
CA ARG A 14 -7.25 7.85 10.46
C ARG A 14 -8.06 6.92 9.57
N THR A 15 -8.56 7.43 8.43
CA THR A 15 -9.19 6.60 7.42
C THR A 15 -8.12 6.07 6.47
N VAL A 16 -7.93 4.75 6.47
CA VAL A 16 -6.86 4.10 5.69
C VAL A 16 -7.46 3.08 4.73
N VAL A 17 -7.26 3.29 3.44
CA VAL A 17 -7.61 2.36 2.38
C VAL A 17 -6.49 1.33 2.23
N VAL A 18 -6.83 0.04 2.34
CA VAL A 18 -5.92 -1.08 2.09
C VAL A 18 -6.35 -1.78 0.81
N ALA A 19 -5.63 -1.52 -0.27
CA ALA A 19 -5.81 -2.15 -1.57
C ALA A 19 -5.09 -3.50 -1.62
N GLY A 20 -5.77 -4.57 -2.02
CA GLY A 20 -5.24 -5.94 -1.97
C GLY A 20 -5.43 -6.61 -0.60
N ALA A 21 -6.42 -6.17 0.16
CA ALA A 21 -6.74 -6.63 1.51
C ALA A 21 -7.02 -8.14 1.60
N GLY A 22 -7.48 -8.78 0.53
CA GLY A 22 -7.77 -10.22 0.51
C GLY A 22 -6.55 -11.15 0.50
N GLY A 23 -5.34 -10.63 0.29
CA GLY A 23 -4.09 -11.39 0.39
C GLY A 23 -3.60 -11.55 1.83
N ALA A 24 -2.63 -12.47 2.08
CA ALA A 24 -2.07 -12.68 3.42
C ALA A 24 -1.52 -11.37 4.03
N ALA A 25 -0.66 -10.65 3.32
CA ALA A 25 -0.13 -9.37 3.77
C ALA A 25 -1.23 -8.32 3.99
N GLY A 26 -2.25 -8.29 3.12
CA GLY A 26 -3.38 -7.37 3.25
C GLY A 26 -4.20 -7.60 4.52
N ARG A 27 -4.46 -8.86 4.87
CA ARG A 27 -5.18 -9.22 6.11
C ARG A 27 -4.43 -8.78 7.36
N GLU A 28 -3.13 -9.06 7.44
CA GLU A 28 -2.30 -8.66 8.58
C GLU A 28 -2.16 -7.13 8.69
N VAL A 29 -1.99 -6.43 7.57
CA VAL A 29 -1.97 -4.97 7.56
C VAL A 29 -3.30 -4.40 8.03
N CYS A 30 -4.45 -4.95 7.58
CA CYS A 30 -5.77 -4.53 8.07
C CYS A 30 -5.90 -4.75 9.58
N ALA A 31 -5.46 -5.92 10.09
CA ALA A 31 -5.51 -6.24 11.52
C ALA A 31 -4.64 -5.28 12.35
N ALA A 32 -3.41 -5.02 11.93
CA ALA A 32 -2.50 -4.11 12.61
C ALA A 32 -3.01 -2.66 12.63
N LEU A 33 -3.54 -2.16 11.51
CA LEU A 33 -4.13 -0.82 11.43
C LEU A 33 -5.39 -0.71 12.30
N THR A 34 -6.26 -1.73 12.31
CA THR A 34 -7.44 -1.77 13.16
C THR A 34 -7.06 -1.79 14.64
N ALA A 35 -6.06 -2.59 15.01
CA ALA A 35 -5.52 -2.61 16.38
C ALA A 35 -4.90 -1.26 16.80
N ALA A 36 -4.33 -0.51 15.85
CA ALA A 36 -3.83 0.85 16.04
C ALA A 36 -4.96 1.92 16.11
N GLY A 37 -6.23 1.52 15.96
CA GLY A 37 -7.39 2.40 16.05
C GLY A 37 -7.74 3.13 14.75
N ALA A 38 -7.17 2.75 13.62
CA ALA A 38 -7.52 3.30 12.32
C ALA A 38 -8.91 2.84 11.84
N TYR A 39 -9.58 3.68 11.08
CA TYR A 39 -10.76 3.29 10.32
C TYR A 39 -10.31 2.65 9.00
N VAL A 40 -10.26 1.32 8.97
CA VAL A 40 -9.75 0.57 7.83
C VAL A 40 -10.83 0.34 6.79
N VAL A 41 -10.55 0.69 5.54
CA VAL A 41 -11.37 0.41 4.36
C VAL A 41 -10.64 -0.63 3.51
N ALA A 42 -11.04 -1.88 3.61
CA ALA A 42 -10.42 -2.99 2.92
C ALA A 42 -10.99 -3.16 1.51
N VAL A 43 -10.10 -3.20 0.50
CA VAL A 43 -10.48 -3.36 -0.91
C VAL A 43 -9.81 -4.58 -1.51
N SER A 44 -10.60 -5.45 -2.15
CA SER A 44 -10.13 -6.60 -2.93
C SER A 44 -10.97 -6.77 -4.18
N SER A 45 -10.38 -7.24 -5.27
CA SER A 45 -11.13 -7.58 -6.49
C SER A 45 -11.90 -8.90 -6.39
N ARG A 46 -11.66 -9.68 -5.33
CA ARG A 46 -12.29 -10.99 -5.11
C ARG A 46 -13.24 -10.94 -3.92
N PRO A 47 -14.56 -11.03 -4.14
CA PRO A 47 -15.56 -10.97 -3.07
C PRO A 47 -15.39 -12.04 -1.99
N ASP A 48 -15.00 -13.25 -2.39
CA ASP A 48 -14.76 -14.40 -1.51
C ASP A 48 -13.64 -14.20 -0.48
N THR A 49 -12.76 -13.21 -0.72
CA THR A 49 -11.60 -12.97 0.15
C THR A 49 -11.79 -11.89 1.19
N ILE A 50 -12.93 -11.18 1.19
CA ILE A 50 -13.15 -10.00 2.05
C ILE A 50 -14.06 -10.25 3.26
N GLU A 51 -14.71 -11.42 3.36
CA GLU A 51 -15.76 -11.67 4.38
C GLU A 51 -15.24 -11.69 5.82
N GLU A 52 -13.95 -11.99 6.03
CA GLU A 52 -13.36 -12.13 7.37
C GLU A 52 -12.17 -11.19 7.60
N ILE A 53 -12.14 -10.05 6.91
CA ILE A 53 -11.06 -9.07 7.11
C ILE A 53 -11.38 -8.17 8.31
N ALA A 54 -10.40 -7.99 9.20
CA ALA A 54 -10.49 -7.03 10.30
C ALA A 54 -10.45 -5.59 9.75
N ALA A 55 -11.61 -5.07 9.38
CA ALA A 55 -11.77 -3.73 8.80
C ALA A 55 -13.14 -3.15 9.18
N ALA A 56 -13.24 -1.83 9.16
CA ALA A 56 -14.50 -1.12 9.39
C ALA A 56 -15.44 -1.20 8.18
N GLU A 57 -14.88 -1.22 6.96
CA GLU A 57 -15.60 -1.43 5.70
C GLU A 57 -14.83 -2.38 4.80
N THR A 58 -15.55 -3.20 4.02
CA THR A 58 -14.99 -4.09 3.01
C THR A 58 -15.66 -3.86 1.67
N HIS A 59 -14.88 -3.79 0.58
CA HIS A 59 -15.38 -3.53 -0.76
C HIS A 59 -14.78 -4.48 -1.78
N ALA A 60 -15.65 -5.14 -2.57
CA ALA A 60 -15.25 -5.88 -3.76
C ALA A 60 -15.14 -4.90 -4.94
N LEU A 61 -13.90 -4.55 -5.37
CA LEU A 61 -13.65 -3.54 -6.40
C LEU A 61 -12.42 -3.89 -7.22
N ASP A 62 -12.53 -3.85 -8.55
CA ASP A 62 -11.37 -3.90 -9.44
C ASP A 62 -10.72 -2.50 -9.52
N LEU A 63 -9.60 -2.34 -8.85
CA LEU A 63 -8.87 -1.06 -8.82
C LEU A 63 -8.21 -0.69 -10.16
N ALA A 64 -8.29 -1.53 -11.20
CA ALA A 64 -7.89 -1.18 -12.55
C ALA A 64 -9.03 -0.52 -13.36
N ASP A 65 -10.27 -0.59 -12.89
CA ASP A 65 -11.43 0.08 -13.47
C ASP A 65 -11.54 1.51 -12.91
N ALA A 66 -11.16 2.49 -13.73
CA ALA A 66 -11.08 3.88 -13.30
C ALA A 66 -12.45 4.49 -12.97
N ASP A 67 -13.50 4.12 -13.70
CA ASP A 67 -14.84 4.64 -13.50
C ASP A 67 -15.42 4.09 -12.18
N ALA A 68 -15.28 2.78 -11.97
CA ALA A 68 -15.71 2.13 -10.73
C ALA A 68 -14.94 2.69 -9.49
N VAL A 69 -13.65 2.97 -9.63
CA VAL A 69 -12.83 3.57 -8.55
C VAL A 69 -13.28 5.00 -8.25
N THR A 70 -13.59 5.79 -9.27
CA THR A 70 -14.09 7.17 -9.09
C THR A 70 -15.44 7.19 -8.37
N GLU A 71 -16.37 6.32 -8.78
CA GLU A 71 -17.68 6.21 -8.13
C GLU A 71 -17.56 5.74 -6.68
N TRP A 72 -16.76 4.71 -6.43
CA TRP A 72 -16.47 4.22 -5.09
C TRP A 72 -15.83 5.29 -4.19
N ALA A 73 -14.84 6.03 -4.69
CA ALA A 73 -14.16 7.07 -3.94
C ALA A 73 -15.11 8.23 -3.60
N ALA A 74 -16.00 8.62 -4.51
CA ALA A 74 -17.03 9.61 -4.24
C ALA A 74 -17.99 9.16 -3.12
N ALA A 75 -18.41 7.89 -3.15
CA ALA A 75 -19.22 7.31 -2.09
C ALA A 75 -18.49 7.24 -0.74
N LEU A 76 -17.19 6.97 -0.74
CA LEU A 76 -16.36 6.96 0.48
C LEU A 76 -16.24 8.38 1.07
N ARG A 77 -15.93 9.40 0.25
CA ARG A 77 -15.86 10.81 0.67
C ARG A 77 -17.17 11.32 1.28
N ALA A 78 -18.32 10.83 0.80
CA ALA A 78 -19.62 11.20 1.36
C ALA A 78 -19.82 10.70 2.82
N ARG A 79 -19.10 9.66 3.23
CA ARG A 79 -19.21 9.03 4.55
C ARG A 79 -18.04 9.38 5.48
N ARG A 80 -16.88 9.73 4.92
CA ARG A 80 -15.65 9.95 5.70
C ARG A 80 -15.15 11.37 5.51
N PRO A 81 -14.86 12.09 6.60
CA PRO A 81 -14.41 13.49 6.55
C PRO A 81 -13.00 13.62 5.95
N SER A 82 -12.18 12.55 6.00
CA SER A 82 -10.84 12.49 5.42
C SER A 82 -10.52 11.08 4.93
N ILE A 83 -9.61 10.97 3.98
CA ILE A 83 -8.91 9.74 3.61
C ILE A 83 -7.43 10.01 3.81
N ASP A 84 -6.84 9.36 4.82
CA ASP A 84 -5.51 9.68 5.33
C ASP A 84 -4.43 8.70 4.84
N GLY A 85 -4.83 7.55 4.30
CA GLY A 85 -3.89 6.54 3.85
C GLY A 85 -4.36 5.74 2.64
N LEU A 86 -3.40 5.41 1.76
CA LEU A 86 -3.53 4.39 0.74
C LEU A 86 -2.36 3.40 0.88
N ILE A 87 -2.66 2.21 1.38
CA ILE A 87 -1.69 1.12 1.46
C ILE A 87 -1.99 0.17 0.30
N HIS A 88 -1.14 0.23 -0.73
CA HIS A 88 -1.36 -0.51 -1.96
C HIS A 88 -0.53 -1.80 -1.98
N LEU A 89 -1.19 -2.91 -1.70
CA LEU A 89 -0.62 -4.26 -1.63
C LEU A 89 -1.06 -5.15 -2.80
N VAL A 90 -1.74 -4.56 -3.80
CA VAL A 90 -2.10 -5.31 -5.00
C VAL A 90 -0.85 -5.63 -5.79
N GLY A 91 -0.73 -6.87 -6.19
CA GLY A 91 0.42 -7.33 -6.96
C GLY A 91 0.23 -8.76 -7.41
N GLY A 92 1.31 -9.42 -7.61
CA GLY A 92 1.42 -10.80 -8.01
C GLY A 92 2.80 -11.04 -8.55
N TRP A 93 3.13 -12.30 -8.71
CA TRP A 93 4.39 -12.73 -9.28
C TRP A 93 4.13 -13.73 -10.41
N ARG A 94 4.74 -13.47 -11.55
CA ARG A 94 4.85 -14.42 -12.67
C ARG A 94 6.24 -14.33 -13.26
N PRO A 95 6.91 -15.46 -13.51
CA PRO A 95 8.15 -15.50 -14.28
C PRO A 95 7.82 -15.34 -15.77
N GLY A 96 8.84 -15.02 -16.55
CA GLY A 96 8.76 -15.02 -18.00
C GLY A 96 8.79 -13.62 -18.63
N SER A 97 8.63 -13.64 -19.95
CA SER A 97 8.70 -12.45 -20.82
C SER A 97 7.60 -12.43 -21.87
N SER A 98 6.53 -13.24 -21.70
CA SER A 98 5.39 -13.27 -22.64
C SER A 98 4.52 -12.01 -22.50
N ASP A 99 3.78 -11.70 -23.58
CA ASP A 99 2.83 -10.59 -23.57
C ASP A 99 1.67 -10.87 -22.60
N GLU A 100 1.23 -12.13 -22.48
CA GLU A 100 0.18 -12.52 -21.52
C GLU A 100 0.60 -12.25 -20.07
N ASP A 101 1.86 -12.58 -19.71
CA ASP A 101 2.37 -12.32 -18.38
C ASP A 101 2.55 -10.81 -18.14
N TRP A 102 2.96 -10.07 -19.17
CA TRP A 102 3.03 -8.61 -19.11
C TRP A 102 1.66 -7.99 -18.80
N GLU A 103 0.62 -8.31 -19.58
CA GLU A 103 -0.72 -7.77 -19.40
C GLU A 103 -1.28 -8.10 -18.01
N TRP A 104 -1.06 -9.35 -17.55
CA TRP A 104 -1.50 -9.77 -16.24
C TRP A 104 -0.81 -9.02 -15.10
N LEU A 105 0.50 -8.84 -15.20
CA LEU A 105 1.31 -8.11 -14.20
C LEU A 105 1.04 -6.61 -14.26
N GLU A 106 0.97 -6.04 -15.47
CA GLU A 106 0.72 -4.61 -15.66
C GLU A 106 -0.58 -4.18 -14.98
N LYS A 107 -1.66 -4.92 -15.26
CA LYS A 107 -2.95 -4.64 -14.64
C LYS A 107 -2.86 -4.61 -13.11
N ARG A 108 -2.15 -5.58 -12.51
CA ARG A 108 -2.09 -5.73 -11.04
C ARG A 108 -1.08 -4.83 -10.38
N VAL A 109 0.11 -4.70 -10.97
CA VAL A 109 1.23 -3.99 -10.31
C VAL A 109 1.16 -2.49 -10.58
N LEU A 110 0.79 -2.09 -11.80
CA LEU A 110 0.90 -0.69 -12.22
C LEU A 110 -0.46 -0.01 -12.41
N SER A 111 -1.39 -0.61 -13.14
CA SER A 111 -2.68 0.03 -13.43
C SER A 111 -3.49 0.26 -12.17
N THR A 112 -3.61 -0.72 -11.26
CA THR A 112 -4.32 -0.55 -9.98
C THR A 112 -3.69 0.54 -9.11
N LEU A 113 -2.35 0.61 -9.04
CA LEU A 113 -1.64 1.65 -8.29
C LEU A 113 -1.89 3.03 -8.91
N ARG A 114 -1.75 3.14 -10.23
CA ARG A 114 -1.92 4.40 -10.95
C ARG A 114 -3.35 4.94 -10.80
N VAL A 115 -4.35 4.10 -10.96
CA VAL A 115 -5.76 4.50 -10.86
C VAL A 115 -6.08 4.93 -9.43
N SER A 116 -5.85 4.08 -8.43
CA SER A 116 -6.19 4.38 -7.03
C SER A 116 -5.42 5.56 -6.47
N SER A 117 -4.11 5.66 -6.74
CA SER A 117 -3.31 6.77 -6.23
C SER A 117 -3.63 8.12 -6.88
N ARG A 118 -4.04 8.13 -8.16
CA ARG A 118 -4.50 9.35 -8.83
C ARG A 118 -5.84 9.80 -8.28
N GLU A 119 -6.76 8.87 -8.08
CA GLU A 119 -8.10 9.17 -7.57
C GLU A 119 -8.05 9.72 -6.14
N LEU A 120 -7.24 9.11 -5.27
CA LEU A 120 -7.14 9.51 -3.86
C LEU A 120 -6.06 10.58 -3.59
N ARG A 121 -5.36 11.08 -4.60
CA ARG A 121 -4.25 12.03 -4.42
C ARG A 121 -4.66 13.30 -3.69
N ASP A 122 -5.79 13.85 -4.05
CA ASP A 122 -6.24 15.13 -3.49
C ASP A 122 -6.75 14.97 -2.06
N ASP A 123 -7.31 13.81 -1.71
CA ASP A 123 -7.65 13.44 -0.32
C ASP A 123 -6.40 13.34 0.54
N LEU A 124 -5.37 12.61 0.06
CA LEU A 124 -4.09 12.50 0.75
C LEU A 124 -3.40 13.86 0.93
N ASN A 125 -3.51 14.74 -0.07
CA ASN A 125 -3.00 16.12 0.03
C ASN A 125 -3.74 16.95 1.08
N ALA A 126 -5.04 16.76 1.23
CA ALA A 126 -5.89 17.48 2.18
C ALA A 126 -5.72 16.95 3.61
N SER A 127 -5.23 15.71 3.78
CA SER A 127 -4.98 15.13 5.09
C SER A 127 -3.86 15.86 5.83
N SER A 128 -4.00 16.02 7.13
CA SER A 128 -2.94 16.54 8.01
C SER A 128 -1.72 15.60 8.13
N ALA A 129 -1.85 14.35 7.67
CA ALA A 129 -0.79 13.34 7.68
C ALA A 129 -1.06 12.24 6.63
N GLY A 130 -1.14 12.62 5.36
CA GLY A 130 -1.39 11.68 4.26
C GLY A 130 -0.26 10.66 4.10
N ARG A 131 -0.59 9.38 3.87
CA ARG A 131 0.38 8.31 3.68
C ARG A 131 0.02 7.45 2.47
N LEU A 132 1.02 7.22 1.61
CA LEU A 132 0.96 6.22 0.56
C LEU A 132 2.07 5.18 0.83
N ALA A 133 1.75 3.90 0.77
CA ALA A 133 2.76 2.87 0.82
C ALA A 133 2.52 1.80 -0.25
N ILE A 134 3.61 1.27 -0.81
CA ILE A 134 3.60 0.11 -1.70
C ILE A 134 4.59 -0.95 -1.22
N VAL A 135 4.43 -2.17 -1.72
CA VAL A 135 5.44 -3.24 -1.61
C VAL A 135 6.12 -3.43 -2.95
N SER A 136 7.44 -3.39 -2.95
CA SER A 136 8.29 -3.74 -4.08
C SER A 136 9.14 -4.98 -3.78
N SER A 137 10.06 -5.32 -4.67
CA SER A 137 10.86 -6.54 -4.61
C SER A 137 12.35 -6.24 -4.67
N ALA A 138 13.15 -6.94 -3.87
CA ALA A 138 14.61 -6.92 -3.94
C ALA A 138 15.14 -7.31 -5.34
N SER A 139 14.36 -8.06 -6.11
CA SER A 139 14.71 -8.41 -7.50
C SER A 139 14.85 -7.21 -8.43
N VAL A 140 14.31 -6.05 -8.08
CA VAL A 140 14.47 -4.80 -8.84
C VAL A 140 15.95 -4.37 -8.89
N ALA A 141 16.71 -4.57 -7.83
CA ALA A 141 18.12 -4.24 -7.75
C ALA A 141 19.02 -5.20 -8.56
N ALA A 142 18.52 -6.41 -8.88
CA ALA A 142 19.27 -7.42 -9.64
C ALA A 142 18.38 -8.05 -10.72
N PRO A 143 18.03 -7.30 -11.79
CA PRO A 143 17.09 -7.74 -12.80
C PRO A 143 17.65 -8.93 -13.60
N ARG A 144 16.78 -9.93 -13.86
CA ARG A 144 17.11 -11.12 -14.65
C ARG A 144 16.10 -11.28 -15.79
N TRP A 145 16.54 -11.79 -16.93
CA TRP A 145 15.66 -11.98 -18.09
C TRP A 145 14.44 -12.86 -17.79
N GLY A 146 14.62 -13.91 -17.00
CA GLY A 146 13.53 -14.84 -16.65
C GLY A 146 12.39 -14.21 -15.85
N ILE A 147 12.54 -12.99 -15.35
CA ILE A 147 11.52 -12.22 -14.60
C ILE A 147 11.42 -10.78 -15.11
N VAL A 148 11.80 -10.54 -16.39
CA VAL A 148 11.93 -9.18 -16.93
C VAL A 148 10.64 -8.37 -16.84
N ASN A 149 9.48 -8.98 -17.15
CA ASN A 149 8.18 -8.31 -17.04
C ASN A 149 7.91 -7.85 -15.60
N TYR A 150 8.13 -8.72 -14.63
CA TYR A 150 7.90 -8.43 -13.23
C TYR A 150 8.78 -7.30 -12.71
N VAL A 151 10.11 -7.39 -12.92
CA VAL A 151 11.03 -6.35 -12.41
C VAL A 151 10.84 -5.02 -13.12
N THR A 152 10.51 -5.02 -14.41
CA THR A 152 10.21 -3.80 -15.17
C THR A 152 8.99 -3.08 -14.58
N LEU A 153 7.91 -3.82 -14.32
CA LEU A 153 6.68 -3.24 -13.78
C LEU A 153 6.83 -2.80 -12.32
N LYS A 154 7.61 -3.54 -11.51
CA LYS A 154 7.97 -3.11 -10.15
C LYS A 154 8.79 -1.83 -10.15
N THR A 155 9.79 -1.71 -11.05
CA THR A 155 10.57 -0.47 -11.24
C THR A 155 9.67 0.70 -11.67
N ALA A 156 8.71 0.46 -12.57
CA ALA A 156 7.76 1.48 -12.98
C ALA A 156 6.86 1.93 -11.80
N ALA A 157 6.42 1.01 -10.95
CA ALA A 157 5.65 1.33 -9.75
C ALA A 157 6.47 2.14 -8.73
N GLU A 158 7.72 1.78 -8.50
CA GLU A 158 8.64 2.56 -7.65
C GLU A 158 8.84 3.98 -8.19
N THR A 159 9.08 4.11 -9.50
CA THR A 159 9.24 5.42 -10.16
C THR A 159 7.98 6.26 -10.02
N TRP A 160 6.79 5.66 -10.16
CA TRP A 160 5.51 6.34 -9.95
C TRP A 160 5.40 6.91 -8.55
N VAL A 161 5.71 6.11 -7.53
CA VAL A 161 5.66 6.52 -6.11
C VAL A 161 6.69 7.60 -5.81
N GLN A 162 7.91 7.51 -6.34
CA GLN A 162 8.95 8.54 -6.19
C GLN A 162 8.54 9.87 -6.83
N ALA A 163 7.85 9.83 -7.97
CA ALA A 163 7.30 11.03 -8.61
C ALA A 163 6.22 11.69 -7.75
N LEU A 164 5.32 10.90 -7.13
CA LEU A 164 4.32 11.41 -6.16
C LEU A 164 5.00 12.04 -4.94
N ALA A 165 5.98 11.36 -4.35
CA ALA A 165 6.76 11.85 -3.21
C ALA A 165 7.44 13.20 -3.52
N ASN A 166 8.04 13.31 -4.71
CA ASN A 166 8.63 14.57 -5.16
C ASN A 166 7.58 15.67 -5.31
N GLY A 167 6.42 15.36 -5.88
CA GLY A 167 5.31 16.32 -6.03
C GLY A 167 4.82 16.84 -4.68
N TRP A 168 4.70 16.00 -3.67
CA TRP A 168 4.32 16.38 -2.31
C TRP A 168 5.37 17.24 -1.62
N ARG A 169 6.65 16.88 -1.78
CA ARG A 169 7.76 17.69 -1.25
C ARG A 169 7.78 19.09 -1.86
N VAL A 170 7.59 19.21 -3.18
CA VAL A 170 7.57 20.52 -3.87
C VAL A 170 6.38 21.36 -3.43
N LYS A 171 5.23 20.75 -3.17
CA LYS A 171 4.03 21.44 -2.67
C LYS A 171 4.10 21.76 -1.18
N GLY A 172 4.99 21.16 -0.41
CA GLY A 172 5.08 21.33 1.04
C GLY A 172 3.88 20.73 1.78
N THR A 173 3.24 19.67 1.23
CA THR A 173 2.12 19.00 1.92
C THR A 173 2.64 18.02 2.98
N PRO A 174 1.93 17.81 4.10
CA PRO A 174 2.33 16.87 5.16
C PRO A 174 2.07 15.39 4.76
N THR A 175 2.32 15.08 3.49
CA THR A 175 2.04 13.78 2.89
C THR A 175 3.36 13.06 2.58
N ALA A 176 3.39 11.74 2.79
CA ALA A 176 4.56 10.93 2.51
C ALA A 176 4.22 9.69 1.69
N ALA A 177 5.14 9.30 0.81
CA ALA A 177 5.14 8.03 0.11
C ALA A 177 6.31 7.16 0.56
N VAL A 178 6.05 5.87 0.80
CA VAL A 178 7.04 4.88 1.23
C VAL A 178 6.98 3.66 0.32
N THR A 179 8.13 3.12 -0.03
CA THR A 179 8.26 1.84 -0.71
C THR A 179 8.90 0.83 0.24
N PHE A 180 8.18 -0.24 0.57
CA PHE A 180 8.73 -1.37 1.30
C PHE A 180 9.27 -2.39 0.30
N VAL A 181 10.55 -2.72 0.42
CA VAL A 181 11.21 -3.72 -0.42
C VAL A 181 11.33 -5.01 0.36
N VAL A 182 10.88 -6.12 -0.24
CA VAL A 182 10.95 -7.46 0.34
C VAL A 182 11.64 -8.43 -0.62
N GLY A 183 12.34 -9.44 -0.09
CA GLY A 183 12.83 -10.56 -0.88
C GLY A 183 11.67 -11.46 -1.30
N SER A 184 10.85 -11.87 -0.33
CA SER A 184 9.61 -12.62 -0.52
C SER A 184 8.64 -12.29 0.61
N LEU A 185 7.34 -12.21 0.31
CA LEU A 185 6.30 -12.14 1.35
C LEU A 185 6.09 -13.46 2.08
N GLU A 186 6.60 -14.58 1.54
CA GLU A 186 6.55 -15.90 2.18
C GLU A 186 7.70 -16.11 3.18
N GLY A 187 8.64 -15.14 3.28
CA GLY A 187 9.70 -15.16 4.28
C GLY A 187 9.16 -15.08 5.71
N GLU A 188 9.81 -15.79 6.63
CA GLU A 188 9.40 -15.84 8.04
C GLU A 188 9.40 -14.41 8.63
N GLY A 189 8.27 -14.02 9.24
CA GLY A 189 8.11 -12.71 9.89
C GLY A 189 8.03 -11.49 8.96
N VAL A 190 8.17 -11.66 7.63
CA VAL A 190 8.16 -10.52 6.68
C VAL A 190 6.80 -9.82 6.65
N ILE A 191 5.70 -10.59 6.67
CA ILE A 191 4.34 -10.03 6.69
C ILE A 191 4.10 -9.28 7.99
N ASP A 192 4.52 -9.81 9.13
CA ASP A 192 4.39 -9.16 10.44
C ASP A 192 5.19 -7.85 10.49
N ALA A 193 6.44 -7.88 9.99
CA ALA A 193 7.28 -6.68 9.90
C ALA A 193 6.65 -5.61 9.00
N LEU A 194 6.07 -6.02 7.87
CA LEU A 194 5.33 -5.12 6.98
C LEU A 194 4.12 -4.51 7.68
N ALA A 195 3.30 -5.33 8.34
CA ALA A 195 2.10 -4.87 9.04
C ALA A 195 2.42 -3.87 10.15
N GLN A 196 3.45 -4.15 10.96
CA GLN A 196 3.95 -3.24 12.00
C GLN A 196 4.50 -1.94 11.40
N SER A 197 5.31 -2.04 10.34
CA SER A 197 5.87 -0.87 9.66
C SER A 197 4.80 0.02 9.05
N VAL A 198 3.75 -0.56 8.48
CA VAL A 198 2.60 0.18 7.94
C VAL A 198 1.82 0.87 9.06
N ALA A 199 1.52 0.19 10.17
CA ALA A 199 0.82 0.79 11.31
C ALA A 199 1.60 1.97 11.91
N ALA A 200 2.94 1.90 11.91
CA ALA A 200 3.84 2.94 12.43
C ALA A 200 4.06 4.14 11.47
N LEU A 201 3.49 4.15 10.26
CA LEU A 201 3.69 5.24 9.30
C LEU A 201 3.25 6.61 9.83
N TRP A 202 2.31 6.65 10.75
CA TRP A 202 1.83 7.90 11.34
C TRP A 202 2.60 8.30 12.60
N ASP A 203 3.48 7.45 13.13
CA ASP A 203 4.32 7.74 14.31
C ASP A 203 5.54 8.60 13.96
N LEU A 204 5.84 8.73 12.66
CA LEU A 204 6.96 9.52 12.16
C LEU A 204 6.48 10.72 11.34
N PRO A 205 7.19 11.85 11.42
CA PRO A 205 6.91 13.00 10.60
C PRO A 205 7.14 12.71 9.12
N HIS A 206 6.36 13.35 8.25
CA HIS A 206 6.38 13.08 6.80
C HIS A 206 7.76 13.34 6.18
N GLU A 207 8.54 14.28 6.70
CA GLU A 207 9.88 14.61 6.19
C GLU A 207 10.86 13.43 6.31
N LYS A 208 10.65 12.56 7.32
CA LYS A 208 11.47 11.36 7.52
C LYS A 208 11.01 10.17 6.69
N LEU A 209 9.79 10.23 6.14
CA LEU A 209 9.17 9.12 5.42
C LEU A 209 9.11 9.35 3.92
N ASN A 210 8.95 10.60 3.48
CA ASN A 210 8.59 10.90 2.10
C ASN A 210 9.71 10.56 1.11
N GLY A 211 9.47 9.56 0.28
CA GLY A 211 10.41 9.03 -0.71
C GLY A 211 11.32 7.93 -0.14
N VAL A 212 11.08 7.48 1.08
CA VAL A 212 11.86 6.39 1.68
C VAL A 212 11.61 5.07 0.96
N VAL A 213 12.69 4.34 0.73
CA VAL A 213 12.70 2.94 0.31
C VAL A 213 13.29 2.13 1.47
N ALA A 214 12.45 1.32 2.11
CA ALA A 214 12.81 0.56 3.31
C ALA A 214 12.80 -0.95 2.99
N THR A 215 13.90 -1.63 3.23
CA THR A 215 13.98 -3.10 3.10
C THR A 215 13.45 -3.76 4.37
N LEU A 216 12.58 -4.75 4.19
CA LEU A 216 12.01 -5.57 5.26
C LEU A 216 12.44 -7.03 5.10
N GLY A 217 12.77 -7.67 6.23
CA GLY A 217 13.22 -9.06 6.26
C GLY A 217 14.73 -9.19 6.18
N ASP A 218 15.21 -10.42 6.10
CA ASP A 218 16.64 -10.75 6.14
C ASP A 218 17.36 -10.17 4.92
N ASP A 219 18.46 -9.45 5.13
CA ASP A 219 19.27 -8.78 4.11
C ASP A 219 20.07 -9.75 3.18
N SER A 220 19.70 -11.00 3.16
CA SER A 220 20.38 -11.98 2.31
C SER A 220 20.03 -11.75 0.84
N PRO A 221 20.99 -11.49 -0.04
CA PRO A 221 20.73 -11.43 -1.46
C PRO A 221 20.23 -12.79 -1.93
N VAL A 222 19.12 -12.81 -2.63
CA VAL A 222 18.58 -14.01 -3.28
C VAL A 222 19.60 -14.46 -4.33
N GLU A 223 20.23 -15.64 -4.13
CA GLU A 223 21.15 -16.26 -5.08
C GLU A 223 20.46 -16.63 -6.42
#